data_12d0280881ea4ea26082cf78524d253c
#
_entry.id   12d0280881ea4ea26082cf78524d253c
#
_cell.length_a   1.000
_cell.length_b   1.000
_cell.length_c   1.000
_cell.angle_alpha   90.00
_cell.angle_beta   90.00
_cell.angle_gamma   90.00
#
_symmetry.space_group_name_H-M   'P 1'
#
loop_
_entity.id
_entity.type
_entity.pdbx_description
1 polymer ?
#
loop_
_entity_poly.entity_id
_entity_poly.type
_entity_poly.pdbx_seq_one_letter_code
_entity_poly.pdbx_strand_id
1 'polypeptide(L)'
;FYYQLQAGGDVSPLQTSQVESQLLLSRSSLLQREQDLRDALDQFKIQLGVPTDMPLELDNGPVRPLTRHLRKLQLVFEQDRQLQREARALSAVDPAAARAAFHERIVGVPLVQGTPFAQSVPERWAAWESLSDEALDARIQQVSAEQRRLANRQTEAESAGTPFSPDDERRLDDLTYELDLGLFEQALRTYARKPWEQAFLQMPPEERSARQERSRQEYFRRLFDLFVRLLGTARDQRLEQVRTSWPPLAPACVNGVDLVRADFDTAMTVVAQTALTNRLDLMNARAQLVDAWRQIAVRANSLFGVVDAQYHLEAANPPLSSNPFGFTTPRTRQFLSLNTELPLTRRLERNEYRTALIAYQRQRRLLQAAEDQVLLEVRSELRALRVQAANYKIQQRAVPVAYSQRDNALEVLRVPNPPGQASSAGNAAALTQQLLGAQSTVLQNEDRLYQFYINYLVNRLLLFRDMELMPLDPRGVWIDEPTCDCDPGDRTAAGAASVSSGERVAEPRAADAPRPAERSP
;
A
#
# COMPACT_ATOMS: atom_id res chain seq x y z
N PHE A 1 13.95 -1.05 33.09
CA PHE A 1 14.65 0.17 32.70
C PHE A 1 14.14 1.38 33.51
N TYR A 2 12.85 1.79 33.40
CA TYR A 2 12.32 2.97 34.12
C TYR A 2 12.39 2.84 35.65
N TYR A 3 12.09 1.66 36.21
CA TYR A 3 12.26 1.41 37.64
C TYR A 3 13.73 1.51 38.11
N GLN A 4 14.68 1.13 37.27
CA GLN A 4 16.11 1.29 37.56
C GLN A 4 16.52 2.76 37.52
N LEU A 5 16.04 3.55 36.57
CA LEU A 5 16.27 5.00 36.52
C LEU A 5 15.62 5.73 37.70
N GLN A 6 14.43 5.29 38.12
CA GLN A 6 13.78 5.82 39.32
C GLN A 6 14.60 5.54 40.59
N ALA A 7 15.12 4.32 40.72
CA ALA A 7 15.97 3.96 41.83
C ALA A 7 17.30 4.76 41.85
N GLY A 8 17.80 5.16 40.67
CA GLY A 8 18.94 6.05 40.52
C GLY A 8 18.65 7.55 40.75
N GLY A 9 17.37 7.92 40.87
CA GLY A 9 16.94 9.32 41.04
C GLY A 9 16.85 10.13 39.74
N ASP A 10 17.07 9.49 38.58
CA ASP A 10 17.06 10.13 37.26
C ASP A 10 15.65 10.38 36.71
N VAL A 11 14.67 9.62 37.22
CA VAL A 11 13.25 9.67 36.76
C VAL A 11 12.32 9.78 37.98
N SER A 12 11.33 10.65 37.90
CA SER A 12 10.36 10.83 39.00
C SER A 12 9.34 9.70 39.05
N PRO A 13 8.72 9.41 40.23
CA PRO A 13 7.64 8.44 40.35
C PRO A 13 6.45 8.73 39.40
N LEU A 14 6.17 10.00 39.13
CA LEU A 14 5.09 10.42 38.22
C LEU A 14 5.37 9.93 36.79
N GLN A 15 6.61 10.00 36.33
CA GLN A 15 7.00 9.54 34.99
C GLN A 15 6.89 8.03 34.86
N THR A 16 7.30 7.30 35.90
CA THR A 16 7.13 5.84 35.94
C THR A 16 5.66 5.46 35.86
N SER A 17 4.80 6.16 36.60
CA SER A 17 3.34 5.96 36.56
C SER A 17 2.73 6.30 35.19
N GLN A 18 3.23 7.31 34.49
CA GLN A 18 2.80 7.65 33.13
C GLN A 18 3.15 6.54 32.12
N VAL A 19 4.36 5.99 32.21
CA VAL A 19 4.77 4.86 31.35
C VAL A 19 3.95 3.61 31.65
N GLU A 20 3.69 3.33 32.93
CA GLU A 20 2.85 2.22 33.35
C GLU A 20 1.40 2.39 32.86
N SER A 21 0.81 3.58 33.00
CA SER A 21 -0.51 3.91 32.47
C SER A 21 -0.57 3.69 30.94
N GLN A 22 0.43 4.12 30.20
CA GLN A 22 0.51 3.91 28.75
C GLN A 22 0.62 2.42 28.39
N LEU A 23 1.36 1.63 29.18
CA LEU A 23 1.45 0.19 29.00
C LEU A 23 0.09 -0.49 29.21
N LEU A 24 -0.64 -0.08 30.26
CA LEU A 24 -1.98 -0.62 30.57
C LEU A 24 -2.98 -0.26 29.46
N LEU A 25 -2.95 0.98 28.97
CA LEU A 25 -3.77 1.41 27.82
C LEU A 25 -3.46 0.59 26.56
N SER A 26 -2.18 0.34 26.29
CA SER A 26 -1.76 -0.49 25.16
C SER A 26 -2.24 -1.95 25.29
N ARG A 27 -2.18 -2.51 26.49
CA ARG A 27 -2.73 -3.86 26.76
C ARG A 27 -4.26 -3.91 26.58
N SER A 28 -4.98 -2.90 27.08
CA SER A 28 -6.43 -2.80 26.88
C SER A 28 -6.78 -2.69 25.39
N SER A 29 -6.04 -1.88 24.63
CA SER A 29 -6.22 -1.76 23.17
C SER A 29 -5.94 -3.09 22.45
N LEU A 30 -4.94 -3.86 22.88
CA LEU A 30 -4.67 -5.18 22.30
C LEU A 30 -5.85 -6.14 22.52
N LEU A 31 -6.36 -6.23 23.74
CA LEU A 31 -7.51 -7.08 24.07
C LEU A 31 -8.75 -6.69 23.25
N GLN A 32 -8.99 -5.38 23.09
CA GLN A 32 -10.09 -4.90 22.26
C GLN A 32 -9.92 -5.33 20.78
N ARG A 33 -8.72 -5.19 20.22
CA ARG A 33 -8.45 -5.63 18.83
C ARG A 33 -8.57 -7.15 18.65
N GLU A 34 -8.19 -7.94 19.67
CA GLU A 34 -8.40 -9.39 19.64
C GLU A 34 -9.88 -9.74 19.64
N GLN A 35 -10.69 -9.02 20.43
CA GLN A 35 -12.14 -9.18 20.41
C GLN A 35 -12.72 -8.79 19.05
N ASP A 36 -12.38 -7.61 18.53
CA ASP A 36 -12.86 -7.13 17.22
C ASP A 36 -12.55 -8.13 16.09
N LEU A 37 -11.37 -8.77 16.15
CA LEU A 37 -10.98 -9.82 15.20
C LEU A 37 -11.90 -11.05 15.32
N ARG A 38 -12.17 -11.51 16.55
CA ARG A 38 -13.06 -12.67 16.77
C ARG A 38 -14.48 -12.38 16.30
N ASP A 39 -15.00 -11.20 16.64
CA ASP A 39 -16.33 -10.76 16.24
C ASP A 39 -16.42 -10.66 14.69
N ALA A 40 -15.39 -10.13 14.03
CA ALA A 40 -15.33 -10.08 12.58
C ALA A 40 -15.27 -11.48 11.93
N LEU A 41 -14.52 -12.41 12.53
CA LEU A 41 -14.47 -13.82 12.08
C LEU A 41 -15.82 -14.50 12.22
N ASP A 42 -16.53 -14.27 13.33
CA ASP A 42 -17.86 -14.87 13.55
C ASP A 42 -18.89 -14.29 12.57
N GLN A 43 -18.85 -12.98 12.30
CA GLN A 43 -19.68 -12.37 11.25
C GLN A 43 -19.37 -12.96 9.87
N PHE A 44 -18.10 -13.17 9.55
CA PHE A 44 -17.69 -13.78 8.29
C PHE A 44 -18.19 -15.23 8.16
N LYS A 45 -18.11 -16.04 9.24
CA LYS A 45 -18.67 -17.40 9.27
C LYS A 45 -20.18 -17.39 8.99
N ILE A 46 -20.90 -16.46 9.61
CA ILE A 46 -22.36 -16.30 9.39
C ILE A 46 -22.64 -15.96 7.92
N GLN A 47 -21.86 -15.07 7.30
CA GLN A 47 -22.00 -14.75 5.87
C GLN A 47 -21.73 -15.94 4.96
N LEU A 48 -20.82 -16.83 5.36
CA LEU A 48 -20.54 -18.10 4.66
C LEU A 48 -21.60 -19.18 4.92
N GLY A 49 -22.55 -18.95 5.84
CA GLY A 49 -23.52 -19.96 6.25
C GLY A 49 -22.92 -21.08 7.10
N VAL A 50 -21.78 -20.83 7.74
CA VAL A 50 -21.04 -21.80 8.58
C VAL A 50 -21.29 -21.49 10.06
N PRO A 51 -21.41 -22.51 10.94
CA PRO A 51 -21.56 -22.30 12.38
C PRO A 51 -20.39 -21.51 12.98
N THR A 52 -20.66 -20.65 13.96
CA THR A 52 -19.64 -19.79 14.59
C THR A 52 -18.60 -20.54 15.41
N ASP A 53 -18.91 -21.74 15.87
CA ASP A 53 -18.01 -22.63 16.61
C ASP A 53 -17.00 -23.37 15.72
N MET A 54 -17.20 -23.37 14.40
CA MET A 54 -16.25 -23.99 13.47
C MET A 54 -14.92 -23.22 13.47
N PRO A 55 -13.77 -23.91 13.64
CA PRO A 55 -12.47 -23.25 13.56
C PRO A 55 -12.20 -22.76 12.14
N LEU A 56 -11.89 -21.47 12.01
CA LEU A 56 -11.50 -20.83 10.76
C LEU A 56 -10.10 -20.22 10.94
N GLU A 57 -9.17 -20.61 10.09
CA GLU A 57 -7.82 -20.04 10.05
C GLU A 57 -7.69 -19.10 8.85
N LEU A 58 -7.24 -17.89 9.10
CA LEU A 58 -6.99 -16.91 8.04
C LEU A 58 -5.66 -17.20 7.34
N ASP A 59 -5.67 -17.21 6.01
CA ASP A 59 -4.44 -17.25 5.24
C ASP A 59 -3.74 -15.88 5.26
N ASN A 60 -2.61 -15.83 5.95
CA ASN A 60 -1.75 -14.67 6.02
C ASN A 60 -0.81 -14.52 4.81
N GLY A 61 -0.94 -15.39 3.80
CA GLY A 61 -0.10 -15.40 2.59
C GLY A 61 0.09 -14.04 1.95
N PRO A 62 -0.97 -13.30 1.65
CA PRO A 62 -0.88 -11.98 1.01
C PRO A 62 -0.11 -10.94 1.83
N VAL A 63 -0.14 -11.03 3.16
CA VAL A 63 0.48 -10.04 4.07
C VAL A 63 1.89 -10.44 4.51
N ARG A 64 2.25 -11.72 4.38
CA ARG A 64 3.59 -12.24 4.78
C ARG A 64 4.78 -11.47 4.21
N PRO A 65 4.80 -11.07 2.94
CA PRO A 65 5.94 -10.32 2.39
C PRO A 65 6.15 -9.00 3.13
N LEU A 66 5.07 -8.28 3.44
CA LEU A 66 5.10 -7.01 4.17
C LEU A 66 5.57 -7.21 5.61
N THR A 67 5.04 -8.21 6.31
CA THR A 67 5.45 -8.56 7.69
C THR A 67 6.94 -8.92 7.77
N ARG A 68 7.44 -9.72 6.81
CA ARG A 68 8.86 -10.06 6.74
C ARG A 68 9.73 -8.84 6.49
N HIS A 69 9.27 -7.93 5.66
CA HIS A 69 9.99 -6.70 5.36
C HIS A 69 10.06 -5.76 6.56
N LEU A 70 8.95 -5.52 7.25
CA LEU A 70 8.92 -4.75 8.51
C LEU A 70 9.83 -5.35 9.57
N ARG A 71 9.85 -6.69 9.70
CA ARG A 71 10.78 -7.35 10.63
C ARG A 71 12.24 -7.13 10.26
N LYS A 72 12.60 -7.12 8.97
CA LYS A 72 13.96 -6.75 8.54
C LYS A 72 14.30 -5.33 8.94
N LEU A 73 13.38 -4.39 8.75
CA LEU A 73 13.55 -3.00 9.16
C LEU A 73 13.76 -2.89 10.69
N GLN A 74 12.92 -3.56 11.48
CA GLN A 74 13.04 -3.58 12.95
C GLN A 74 14.40 -4.14 13.39
N LEU A 75 14.85 -5.22 12.76
CA LEU A 75 16.15 -5.83 13.08
C LEU A 75 17.32 -4.89 12.85
N VAL A 76 17.30 -4.02 11.84
CA VAL A 76 18.36 -3.02 11.63
C VAL A 76 18.48 -2.10 12.83
N PHE A 77 17.37 -1.56 13.32
CA PHE A 77 17.37 -0.68 14.50
C PHE A 77 17.69 -1.42 15.81
N GLU A 78 17.31 -2.68 15.93
CA GLU A 78 17.66 -3.50 17.10
C GLU A 78 19.15 -3.81 17.15
N GLN A 79 19.75 -4.16 16.01
CA GLN A 79 21.18 -4.42 15.89
C GLN A 79 22.00 -3.15 16.18
N ASP A 80 21.60 -2.00 15.64
CA ASP A 80 22.23 -0.72 15.91
C ASP A 80 22.25 -0.41 17.42
N ARG A 81 21.09 -0.51 18.08
CA ARG A 81 20.97 -0.30 19.53
C ARG A 81 21.77 -1.31 20.36
N GLN A 82 21.86 -2.54 19.91
CA GLN A 82 22.66 -3.56 20.59
C GLN A 82 24.13 -3.23 20.50
N LEU A 83 24.63 -2.87 19.31
CA LEU A 83 26.03 -2.48 19.10
C LEU A 83 26.42 -1.25 19.90
N GLN A 84 25.53 -0.25 19.97
CA GLN A 84 25.75 0.93 20.82
C GLN A 84 25.86 0.57 22.33
N ARG A 85 25.00 -0.38 22.80
CA ARG A 85 25.09 -0.86 24.21
C ARG A 85 26.39 -1.60 24.48
N GLU A 86 26.81 -2.48 23.56
CA GLU A 86 28.06 -3.23 23.65
C GLU A 86 29.27 -2.29 23.60
N ALA A 87 29.25 -1.28 22.73
CA ALA A 87 30.32 -0.28 22.64
C ALA A 87 30.41 0.58 23.90
N ARG A 88 29.31 0.93 24.56
CA ARG A 88 29.33 1.63 25.86
C ARG A 88 30.00 0.80 26.96
N ALA A 89 29.81 -0.51 26.96
CA ALA A 89 30.46 -1.40 27.91
C ALA A 89 32.00 -1.43 27.76
N LEU A 90 32.55 -0.98 26.61
CA LEU A 90 33.99 -0.85 26.39
C LEU A 90 34.64 0.24 27.26
N SER A 91 33.86 1.11 27.90
CA SER A 91 34.40 2.06 28.88
C SER A 91 35.17 1.38 30.05
N ALA A 92 34.82 0.13 30.35
CA ALA A 92 35.49 -0.67 31.38
C ALA A 92 36.76 -1.40 30.87
N VAL A 93 37.00 -1.43 29.55
CA VAL A 93 38.14 -2.13 28.93
C VAL A 93 39.39 -1.26 28.99
N ASP A 94 40.57 -1.89 29.08
CA ASP A 94 41.83 -1.16 29.01
C ASP A 94 41.91 -0.35 27.70
N PRO A 95 42.29 0.95 27.78
CA PRO A 95 42.43 1.80 26.60
C PRO A 95 43.34 1.23 25.50
N ALA A 96 44.34 0.43 25.84
CA ALA A 96 45.23 -0.22 24.86
C ALA A 96 44.46 -1.29 24.02
N ALA A 97 43.50 -1.98 24.61
CA ALA A 97 42.67 -2.99 23.93
C ALA A 97 41.44 -2.40 23.20
N ALA A 98 41.14 -1.12 23.41
CA ALA A 98 39.96 -0.47 22.86
C ALA A 98 39.93 -0.50 21.33
N ARG A 99 41.07 -0.34 20.66
CA ARG A 99 41.20 -0.39 19.20
C ARG A 99 40.68 -1.71 18.63
N ALA A 100 41.18 -2.84 19.13
CA ALA A 100 40.76 -4.16 18.65
C ALA A 100 39.27 -4.41 18.90
N ALA A 101 38.78 -3.99 20.06
CA ALA A 101 37.39 -4.14 20.45
C ALA A 101 36.43 -3.30 19.59
N PHE A 102 36.82 -2.08 19.20
CA PHE A 102 36.02 -1.27 18.25
C PHE A 102 36.13 -1.77 16.82
N HIS A 103 37.32 -2.23 16.40
CA HIS A 103 37.49 -2.80 15.06
C HIS A 103 36.58 -4.00 14.83
N GLU A 104 36.53 -4.93 15.79
CA GLU A 104 35.63 -6.08 15.70
C GLU A 104 34.16 -5.68 15.57
N ARG A 105 33.75 -4.60 16.26
CA ARG A 105 32.36 -4.08 16.21
C ARG A 105 32.05 -3.22 15.01
N ILE A 106 33.04 -2.74 14.26
CA ILE A 106 32.83 -2.01 13.01
C ILE A 106 32.80 -2.98 11.83
N VAL A 107 33.67 -4.00 11.81
CA VAL A 107 33.87 -4.84 10.62
C VAL A 107 33.10 -6.16 10.70
N GLY A 108 32.99 -6.75 11.90
CA GLY A 108 32.52 -8.14 12.08
C GLY A 108 31.01 -8.31 12.26
N VAL A 109 30.21 -7.26 12.32
CA VAL A 109 28.81 -7.32 12.75
C VAL A 109 27.81 -7.41 11.62
N PRO A 110 26.66 -8.12 11.80
CA PRO A 110 25.65 -8.33 10.76
C PRO A 110 25.06 -7.03 10.20
N LEU A 111 24.97 -5.97 11.00
CA LEU A 111 24.48 -4.66 10.56
C LEU A 111 25.33 -4.10 9.42
N VAL A 112 26.64 -4.25 9.52
CA VAL A 112 27.63 -3.68 8.62
C VAL A 112 27.89 -4.60 7.41
N GLN A 113 27.89 -5.92 7.62
CA GLN A 113 28.18 -6.88 6.55
C GLN A 113 27.31 -6.70 5.31
N GLY A 114 27.93 -6.67 4.12
CA GLY A 114 27.23 -6.50 2.85
C GLY A 114 26.78 -5.06 2.53
N THR A 115 27.20 -4.07 3.33
CA THR A 115 27.05 -2.66 2.99
C THR A 115 28.30 -2.14 2.22
N PRO A 116 28.18 -1.08 1.39
CA PRO A 116 29.35 -0.40 0.82
C PRO A 116 30.34 0.08 1.90
N PHE A 117 29.83 0.46 3.05
CA PHE A 117 30.62 0.79 4.23
C PHE A 117 31.57 -0.36 4.62
N ALA A 118 31.06 -1.59 4.74
CA ALA A 118 31.90 -2.75 5.07
C ALA A 118 33.04 -3.01 4.10
N GLN A 119 32.82 -2.71 2.82
CA GLN A 119 33.82 -2.91 1.77
C GLN A 119 34.92 -1.86 1.83
N SER A 120 34.60 -0.62 2.16
CA SER A 120 35.51 0.51 2.13
C SER A 120 36.25 0.77 3.46
N VAL A 121 35.65 0.42 4.60
CA VAL A 121 36.21 0.73 5.94
C VAL A 121 37.58 0.13 6.19
N PRO A 122 37.85 -1.17 5.92
CA PRO A 122 39.15 -1.74 6.27
C PRO A 122 40.31 -1.05 5.55
N GLU A 123 40.18 -0.76 4.27
CA GLU A 123 41.21 -0.09 3.49
C GLU A 123 41.40 1.38 3.90
N ARG A 124 40.28 2.10 4.05
CA ARG A 124 40.31 3.52 4.45
C ARG A 124 40.84 3.69 5.85
N TRP A 125 40.46 2.84 6.78
CA TRP A 125 40.97 2.91 8.15
C TRP A 125 42.45 2.57 8.22
N ALA A 126 42.92 1.55 7.53
CA ALA A 126 44.34 1.23 7.42
C ALA A 126 45.15 2.40 6.83
N ALA A 127 44.60 3.13 5.86
CA ALA A 127 45.25 4.34 5.34
C ALA A 127 45.40 5.43 6.41
N TRP A 128 44.40 5.67 7.25
CA TRP A 128 44.49 6.60 8.39
C TRP A 128 45.43 6.09 9.50
N GLU A 129 45.44 4.79 9.78
CA GLU A 129 46.31 4.16 10.75
C GLU A 129 47.77 4.26 10.39
N SER A 130 48.12 4.24 9.11
CA SER A 130 49.51 4.34 8.63
C SER A 130 50.13 5.72 8.79
N LEU A 131 49.33 6.77 9.02
CA LEU A 131 49.82 8.15 9.14
C LEU A 131 50.49 8.39 10.50
N SER A 132 51.55 9.24 10.51
CA SER A 132 52.04 9.81 11.77
C SER A 132 51.01 10.76 12.38
N ASP A 133 51.16 11.11 13.68
CA ASP A 133 50.19 11.97 14.35
C ASP A 133 50.09 13.36 13.71
N GLU A 134 51.23 13.93 13.30
CA GLU A 134 51.28 15.24 12.64
C GLU A 134 50.62 15.17 11.23
N ALA A 135 50.86 14.08 10.50
CA ALA A 135 50.25 13.85 9.18
C ALA A 135 48.72 13.57 9.30
N LEU A 136 48.32 12.89 10.38
CA LEU A 136 46.92 12.64 10.69
C LEU A 136 46.15 13.96 10.91
N ASP A 137 46.69 14.84 11.77
CA ASP A 137 46.09 16.14 12.07
C ASP A 137 46.02 17.03 10.81
N ALA A 138 47.10 17.07 10.02
CA ALA A 138 47.13 17.82 8.77
C ALA A 138 46.08 17.31 7.77
N ARG A 139 45.93 15.98 7.64
CA ARG A 139 44.94 15.35 6.75
C ARG A 139 43.53 15.63 7.23
N ILE A 140 43.24 15.54 8.52
CA ILE A 140 41.91 15.88 9.11
C ILE A 140 41.56 17.33 8.79
N GLN A 141 42.52 18.27 8.93
CA GLN A 141 42.27 19.68 8.59
C GLN A 141 41.96 19.86 7.10
N GLN A 142 42.71 19.18 6.23
CA GLN A 142 42.49 19.23 4.78
C GLN A 142 41.09 18.73 4.39
N VAL A 143 40.70 17.53 4.87
CA VAL A 143 39.38 16.92 4.58
C VAL A 143 38.26 17.78 5.18
N SER A 144 38.42 18.29 6.40
CA SER A 144 37.46 19.19 7.04
C SER A 144 37.27 20.50 6.26
N ALA A 145 38.32 21.08 5.70
CA ALA A 145 38.22 22.29 4.89
C ALA A 145 37.50 22.04 3.58
N GLU A 146 37.72 20.91 2.91
CA GLU A 146 37.03 20.52 1.68
C GLU A 146 35.55 20.24 1.96
N GLN A 147 35.24 19.48 3.00
CA GLN A 147 33.88 19.18 3.43
C GLN A 147 33.08 20.46 3.74
N ARG A 148 33.66 21.41 4.49
CA ARG A 148 33.02 22.71 4.77
C ARG A 148 32.75 23.52 3.51
N ARG A 149 33.66 23.51 2.53
CA ARG A 149 33.45 24.21 1.24
C ARG A 149 32.25 23.65 0.48
N LEU A 150 32.11 22.33 0.45
CA LEU A 150 30.97 21.67 -0.21
C LEU A 150 29.66 21.89 0.56
N ALA A 151 29.70 21.81 1.90
CA ALA A 151 28.52 22.08 2.74
C ALA A 151 28.02 23.53 2.59
N ASN A 152 28.94 24.51 2.51
CA ASN A 152 28.55 25.90 2.24
C ASN A 152 27.91 26.06 0.87
N ARG A 153 28.46 25.41 -0.19
CA ARG A 153 27.83 25.42 -1.54
C ARG A 153 26.44 24.79 -1.55
N GLN A 154 26.24 23.73 -0.78
CA GLN A 154 24.93 23.12 -0.61
C GLN A 154 23.93 24.11 0.01
N THR A 155 24.32 24.77 1.12
CA THR A 155 23.48 25.78 1.78
C THR A 155 23.17 26.98 0.88
N GLU A 156 24.14 27.41 0.08
CA GLU A 156 23.97 28.47 -0.92
C GLU A 156 22.98 28.03 -2.02
N ALA A 157 23.11 26.81 -2.53
CA ALA A 157 22.20 26.25 -3.54
C ALA A 157 20.77 26.11 -3.00
N GLU A 158 20.59 25.63 -1.78
CA GLU A 158 19.30 25.54 -1.10
C GLU A 158 18.66 26.93 -0.91
N SER A 159 19.45 27.94 -0.50
CA SER A 159 18.96 29.32 -0.32
C SER A 159 18.60 29.98 -1.64
N ALA A 160 19.26 29.62 -2.73
CA ALA A 160 19.01 30.11 -4.08
C ALA A 160 17.89 29.34 -4.82
N GLY A 161 17.40 28.23 -4.22
CA GLY A 161 16.40 27.36 -4.86
C GLY A 161 16.94 26.59 -6.10
N THR A 162 18.27 26.47 -6.20
CA THR A 162 18.92 25.73 -7.30
C THR A 162 19.23 24.29 -6.86
N PRO A 163 19.06 23.29 -7.74
CA PRO A 163 19.39 21.91 -7.40
C PRO A 163 20.90 21.76 -7.16
N PHE A 164 21.28 21.15 -6.04
CA PHE A 164 22.64 20.75 -5.76
C PHE A 164 23.04 19.57 -6.67
N SER A 165 24.29 19.54 -7.15
CA SER A 165 24.72 18.47 -8.05
C SER A 165 24.73 17.12 -7.32
N PRO A 166 24.16 16.04 -7.91
CA PRO A 166 24.20 14.70 -7.29
C PRO A 166 25.62 14.16 -7.07
N ASP A 167 26.59 14.60 -7.87
CA ASP A 167 27.99 14.21 -7.70
C ASP A 167 28.65 14.96 -6.54
N ASP A 168 28.33 16.24 -6.37
CA ASP A 168 28.77 17.03 -5.22
C ASP A 168 28.13 16.52 -3.90
N GLU A 169 26.88 16.06 -3.94
CA GLU A 169 26.20 15.44 -2.79
C GLU A 169 26.92 14.15 -2.36
N ARG A 170 27.19 13.24 -3.32
CA ARG A 170 27.96 12.01 -3.04
C ARG A 170 29.36 12.32 -2.52
N ARG A 171 30.00 13.35 -3.05
CA ARG A 171 31.32 13.76 -2.61
C ARG A 171 31.30 14.32 -1.18
N LEU A 172 30.26 15.07 -0.85
CA LEU A 172 30.08 15.61 0.52
C LEU A 172 29.87 14.47 1.54
N ASP A 173 29.05 13.48 1.19
CA ASP A 173 28.82 12.28 2.02
C ASP A 173 30.13 11.49 2.22
N ASP A 174 30.88 11.31 1.17
CA ASP A 174 32.17 10.58 1.18
C ASP A 174 33.21 11.31 2.06
N LEU A 175 33.31 12.64 1.93
CA LEU A 175 34.20 13.45 2.76
C LEU A 175 33.77 13.50 4.23
N THR A 176 32.46 13.51 4.49
CA THR A 176 31.93 13.46 5.86
C THR A 176 32.29 12.14 6.53
N TYR A 177 32.16 11.05 5.79
CA TYR A 177 32.57 9.73 6.24
C TYR A 177 34.09 9.62 6.45
N GLU A 178 34.92 10.11 5.53
CA GLU A 178 36.36 10.15 5.68
C GLU A 178 36.79 10.97 6.91
N LEU A 179 36.16 12.11 7.15
CA LEU A 179 36.41 12.96 8.29
C LEU A 179 36.09 12.26 9.62
N ASP A 180 34.92 11.62 9.70
CA ASP A 180 34.50 10.90 10.91
C ASP A 180 35.46 9.74 11.22
N LEU A 181 35.96 9.03 10.20
CA LEU A 181 36.94 7.96 10.37
C LEU A 181 38.28 8.48 10.85
N GLY A 182 38.77 9.60 10.29
CA GLY A 182 39.99 10.25 10.71
C GLY A 182 39.91 10.78 12.15
N LEU A 183 38.81 11.42 12.52
CA LEU A 183 38.55 11.89 13.88
C LEU A 183 38.43 10.72 14.87
N PHE A 184 37.82 9.61 14.45
CA PHE A 184 37.74 8.40 15.27
C PHE A 184 39.12 7.80 15.53
N GLU A 185 39.98 7.71 14.52
CA GLU A 185 41.37 7.25 14.68
C GLU A 185 42.17 8.17 15.62
N GLN A 186 42.05 9.50 15.47
CA GLN A 186 42.67 10.48 16.36
C GLN A 186 42.19 10.29 17.81
N ALA A 187 40.90 10.11 18.02
CA ALA A 187 40.33 9.89 19.34
C ALA A 187 40.81 8.57 19.96
N LEU A 188 40.93 7.49 19.17
CA LEU A 188 41.48 6.20 19.59
C LEU A 188 42.94 6.34 20.08
N ARG A 189 43.81 7.02 19.31
CA ARG A 189 45.20 7.27 19.69
C ARG A 189 45.29 8.10 20.97
N THR A 190 44.45 9.14 21.05
CA THR A 190 44.40 9.99 22.24
C THR A 190 43.96 9.21 23.48
N TYR A 191 42.93 8.37 23.34
CA TYR A 191 42.42 7.51 24.41
C TYR A 191 43.49 6.47 24.85
N ALA A 192 44.20 5.86 23.90
CA ALA A 192 45.26 4.87 24.19
C ALA A 192 46.47 5.47 24.93
N ARG A 193 46.75 6.76 24.73
CA ARG A 193 47.87 7.48 25.44
C ARG A 193 47.57 7.82 26.88
N LYS A 194 46.33 7.66 27.37
CA LYS A 194 45.90 7.92 28.75
C LYS A 194 46.26 9.32 29.24
N PRO A 195 45.93 10.42 28.54
CA PRO A 195 46.39 11.77 28.89
C PRO A 195 45.93 12.21 30.29
N TRP A 196 44.86 11.64 30.82
CA TRP A 196 44.34 11.91 32.16
C TRP A 196 45.27 11.42 33.27
N GLU A 197 46.12 10.42 33.03
CA GLU A 197 47.09 9.95 34.04
C GLU A 197 48.17 10.98 34.30
N GLN A 198 48.60 11.74 33.31
CA GLN A 198 49.63 12.77 33.39
C GLN A 198 49.10 14.14 33.82
N ALA A 199 47.85 14.47 33.45
CA ALA A 199 47.27 15.80 33.65
C ALA A 199 47.07 16.20 35.12
N PHE A 200 46.93 15.25 36.05
CA PHE A 200 46.57 15.53 37.46
C PHE A 200 47.66 15.12 38.45
N LEU A 201 48.93 14.97 38.03
CA LEU A 201 50.03 14.52 38.88
C LEU A 201 50.31 15.44 40.05
N GLN A 202 50.00 16.74 39.93
CA GLN A 202 50.28 17.76 40.99
C GLN A 202 49.14 17.85 42.02
N MET A 203 48.08 17.07 41.94
CA MET A 203 46.93 17.11 42.83
C MET A 203 47.06 16.11 44.00
N PRO A 204 46.38 16.37 45.14
CA PRO A 204 46.30 15.41 46.24
C PRO A 204 45.68 14.07 45.78
N PRO A 205 46.13 12.91 46.28
CA PRO A 205 45.77 11.59 45.80
C PRO A 205 44.27 11.31 45.92
N GLU A 206 43.57 11.87 46.90
CA GLU A 206 42.13 11.68 47.12
C GLU A 206 41.26 12.34 46.02
N GLU A 207 41.65 13.52 45.55
CA GLU A 207 40.96 14.22 44.48
C GLU A 207 41.41 13.76 43.09
N ARG A 208 42.63 13.25 42.97
CA ARG A 208 43.26 12.82 41.72
C ARG A 208 42.48 11.69 41.06
N SER A 209 42.15 10.64 41.81
CA SER A 209 41.44 9.45 41.29
C SER A 209 40.07 9.80 40.72
N ALA A 210 39.31 10.63 41.41
CA ALA A 210 37.98 11.06 40.95
C ALA A 210 38.05 11.95 39.70
N ARG A 211 39.07 12.82 39.58
CA ARG A 211 39.26 13.68 38.41
C ARG A 211 39.81 12.89 37.20
N GLN A 212 40.73 11.98 37.44
CA GLN A 212 41.23 11.08 36.39
C GLN A 212 40.09 10.22 35.80
N GLU A 213 39.24 9.67 36.65
CA GLU A 213 38.11 8.88 36.17
C GLU A 213 37.08 9.72 35.38
N ARG A 214 36.75 10.95 35.83
CA ARG A 214 35.91 11.88 35.09
C ARG A 214 36.50 12.23 33.72
N SER A 215 37.79 12.54 33.68
CA SER A 215 38.50 12.85 32.44
C SER A 215 38.54 11.65 31.50
N ARG A 216 38.83 10.46 32.03
CA ARG A 216 38.76 9.21 31.26
C ARG A 216 37.37 9.00 30.61
N GLN A 217 36.31 9.21 31.39
CA GLN A 217 34.93 9.09 30.89
C GLN A 217 34.62 10.13 29.81
N GLU A 218 35.17 11.35 29.90
CA GLU A 218 34.99 12.38 28.86
C GLU A 218 35.69 12.01 27.55
N TYR A 219 36.94 11.50 27.60
CA TYR A 219 37.65 11.00 26.42
C TYR A 219 36.95 9.81 25.82
N PHE A 220 36.46 8.88 26.63
CA PHE A 220 35.69 7.73 26.17
C PHE A 220 34.37 8.16 25.52
N ARG A 221 33.66 9.12 26.09
CA ARG A 221 32.44 9.67 25.53
C ARG A 221 32.68 10.24 24.14
N ARG A 222 33.73 11.02 23.94
CA ARG A 222 34.12 11.57 22.65
C ARG A 222 34.39 10.46 21.60
N LEU A 223 35.10 9.43 22.00
CA LEU A 223 35.36 8.27 21.16
C LEU A 223 34.07 7.52 20.80
N PHE A 224 33.20 7.33 21.78
CA PHE A 224 31.90 6.69 21.59
C PHE A 224 31.00 7.49 20.67
N ASP A 225 30.94 8.81 20.78
CA ASP A 225 30.11 9.67 19.90
C ASP A 225 30.57 9.57 18.43
N LEU A 226 31.89 9.46 18.20
CA LEU A 226 32.44 9.24 16.86
C LEU A 226 32.12 7.84 16.32
N PHE A 227 32.20 6.82 17.17
CA PHE A 227 31.78 5.46 16.83
C PHE A 227 30.31 5.40 16.43
N VAL A 228 29.42 6.06 17.18
CA VAL A 228 27.99 6.11 16.87
C VAL A 228 27.72 6.78 15.51
N ARG A 229 28.48 7.83 15.15
CA ARG A 229 28.36 8.46 13.83
C ARG A 229 28.78 7.52 12.70
N LEU A 230 29.91 6.84 12.85
CA LEU A 230 30.36 5.84 11.86
C LEU A 230 29.36 4.69 11.72
N LEU A 231 28.81 4.20 12.82
CA LEU A 231 27.78 3.16 12.81
C LEU A 231 26.49 3.66 12.16
N GLY A 232 26.17 4.94 12.35
CA GLY A 232 25.04 5.62 11.70
C GLY A 232 25.12 5.54 10.18
N THR A 233 26.29 5.77 9.59
CA THR A 233 26.50 5.64 8.13
C THR A 233 26.21 4.21 7.65
N ALA A 234 26.70 3.19 8.35
CA ALA A 234 26.43 1.79 8.04
C ALA A 234 24.94 1.44 8.16
N ARG A 235 24.29 1.93 9.22
CA ARG A 235 22.86 1.78 9.45
C ARG A 235 22.04 2.39 8.31
N ASP A 236 22.38 3.61 7.91
CA ASP A 236 21.63 4.34 6.86
C ASP A 236 21.79 3.66 5.50
N GLN A 237 22.97 3.15 5.17
CA GLN A 237 23.18 2.32 3.98
C GLN A 237 22.37 1.01 4.03
N ARG A 238 22.31 0.36 5.20
CA ARG A 238 21.49 -0.85 5.37
C ARG A 238 20.00 -0.52 5.26
N LEU A 239 19.54 0.59 5.80
CA LEU A 239 18.17 1.07 5.67
C LEU A 239 17.82 1.34 4.20
N GLU A 240 18.74 1.93 3.41
CA GLU A 240 18.52 2.13 1.99
C GLU A 240 18.40 0.81 1.23
N GLN A 241 19.24 -0.19 1.52
CA GLN A 241 19.09 -1.55 0.96
C GLN A 241 17.73 -2.19 1.32
N VAL A 242 17.28 -2.02 2.56
CA VAL A 242 15.95 -2.50 2.97
C VAL A 242 14.87 -1.70 2.25
N ARG A 243 15.03 -0.39 2.11
CA ARG A 243 14.07 0.50 1.44
C ARG A 243 13.86 0.17 -0.04
N THR A 244 14.89 -0.29 -0.76
CA THR A 244 14.75 -0.71 -2.17
C THR A 244 14.04 -2.05 -2.32
N SER A 245 13.93 -2.85 -1.27
CA SER A 245 13.36 -4.21 -1.27
C SER A 245 11.91 -4.29 -0.76
N TRP A 246 11.17 -3.18 -0.72
CA TRP A 246 9.76 -3.21 -0.34
C TRP A 246 8.94 -4.13 -1.25
N PRO A 247 7.99 -4.91 -0.70
CA PRO A 247 7.11 -5.73 -1.51
C PRO A 247 6.37 -4.87 -2.54
N PRO A 248 6.41 -5.24 -3.82
CA PRO A 248 5.63 -4.53 -4.83
C PRO A 248 4.14 -4.75 -4.59
N LEU A 249 3.34 -3.77 -4.98
CA LEU A 249 1.90 -3.94 -5.05
C LEU A 249 1.54 -4.93 -6.15
N ALA A 250 0.50 -5.74 -5.93
CA ALA A 250 -0.02 -6.64 -6.96
C ALA A 250 -0.41 -5.83 -8.22
N PRO A 251 -0.06 -6.28 -9.42
CA PRO A 251 -0.36 -5.55 -10.65
C PRO A 251 -1.87 -5.43 -10.85
N ALA A 252 -2.32 -4.27 -11.28
CA ALA A 252 -3.71 -4.01 -11.65
C ALA A 252 -3.75 -3.65 -13.14
N CYS A 253 -3.76 -4.67 -14.00
CA CYS A 253 -3.69 -4.51 -15.43
C CYS A 253 -4.96 -5.01 -16.11
N VAL A 254 -5.44 -4.25 -17.08
CA VAL A 254 -6.58 -4.62 -17.93
C VAL A 254 -6.23 -4.28 -19.38
N ASN A 255 -6.39 -5.23 -20.28
CA ASN A 255 -6.08 -5.08 -21.70
C ASN A 255 -4.68 -4.47 -21.97
N GLY A 256 -3.66 -4.91 -21.23
CA GLY A 256 -2.29 -4.42 -21.39
C GLY A 256 -2.00 -3.04 -20.77
N VAL A 257 -2.96 -2.40 -20.10
CA VAL A 257 -2.81 -1.10 -19.45
C VAL A 257 -2.70 -1.27 -17.94
N ASP A 258 -1.62 -0.76 -17.34
CA ASP A 258 -1.46 -0.67 -15.88
C ASP A 258 -2.35 0.45 -15.34
N LEU A 259 -3.42 0.08 -14.62
CA LEU A 259 -4.41 1.02 -14.12
C LEU A 259 -3.87 1.99 -13.06
N VAL A 260 -2.75 1.66 -12.42
CA VAL A 260 -2.13 2.50 -11.39
C VAL A 260 -1.15 3.50 -11.98
N ARG A 261 -0.37 3.08 -13.00
CA ARG A 261 0.72 3.88 -13.56
C ARG A 261 0.33 4.70 -14.77
N ALA A 262 -0.61 4.20 -15.59
CA ALA A 262 -1.07 4.90 -16.78
C ALA A 262 -1.74 6.23 -16.42
N ASP A 263 -1.90 7.12 -17.39
CA ASP A 263 -2.71 8.31 -17.22
C ASP A 263 -4.14 7.97 -16.78
N PHE A 264 -4.79 8.87 -16.00
CA PHE A 264 -6.12 8.58 -15.44
C PHE A 264 -7.17 8.38 -16.54
N ASP A 265 -7.17 9.23 -17.55
CA ASP A 265 -8.19 9.19 -18.60
C ASP A 265 -8.03 7.95 -19.49
N THR A 266 -6.77 7.56 -19.77
CA THR A 266 -6.46 6.31 -20.48
C THR A 266 -6.95 5.08 -19.69
N ALA A 267 -6.60 5.00 -18.41
CA ALA A 267 -7.03 3.91 -17.54
C ALA A 267 -8.56 3.88 -17.40
N MET A 268 -9.19 5.05 -17.22
CA MET A 268 -10.65 5.16 -17.12
C MET A 268 -11.36 4.71 -18.38
N THR A 269 -10.83 5.04 -19.55
CA THR A 269 -11.41 4.60 -20.83
C THR A 269 -11.43 3.08 -20.94
N VAL A 270 -10.31 2.42 -20.60
CA VAL A 270 -10.20 0.96 -20.63
C VAL A 270 -11.16 0.31 -19.62
N VAL A 271 -11.16 0.80 -18.37
CA VAL A 271 -12.05 0.28 -17.31
C VAL A 271 -13.52 0.45 -17.68
N ALA A 272 -13.90 1.65 -18.14
CA ALA A 272 -15.28 1.94 -18.55
C ALA A 272 -15.73 1.05 -19.71
N GLN A 273 -14.92 0.91 -20.76
CA GLN A 273 -15.25 0.07 -21.91
C GLN A 273 -15.41 -1.39 -21.49
N THR A 274 -14.52 -1.90 -20.65
CA THR A 274 -14.56 -3.28 -20.15
C THR A 274 -15.82 -3.53 -19.31
N ALA A 275 -16.13 -2.64 -18.36
CA ALA A 275 -17.30 -2.77 -17.51
C ALA A 275 -18.60 -2.70 -18.33
N LEU A 276 -18.73 -1.72 -19.23
CA LEU A 276 -19.92 -1.59 -20.09
C LEU A 276 -20.13 -2.79 -21.02
N THR A 277 -19.06 -3.49 -21.37
CA THR A 277 -19.14 -4.66 -22.27
C THR A 277 -19.46 -5.94 -21.51
N ASN A 278 -18.87 -6.15 -20.33
CA ASN A 278 -18.92 -7.43 -19.65
C ASN A 278 -20.05 -7.56 -18.63
N ARG A 279 -20.50 -6.45 -18.02
CA ARG A 279 -21.45 -6.49 -16.90
C ARG A 279 -22.78 -7.13 -17.29
N LEU A 280 -23.13 -8.21 -16.57
CA LEU A 280 -24.35 -9.00 -16.80
C LEU A 280 -25.63 -8.22 -16.45
N ASP A 281 -25.58 -7.32 -15.46
CA ASP A 281 -26.71 -6.46 -15.10
C ASP A 281 -27.06 -5.50 -16.25
N LEU A 282 -26.07 -4.94 -16.96
CA LEU A 282 -26.29 -4.13 -18.16
C LEU A 282 -26.80 -4.96 -19.34
N MET A 283 -26.30 -6.20 -19.50
CA MET A 283 -26.83 -7.11 -20.50
C MET A 283 -28.34 -7.39 -20.27
N ASN A 284 -28.73 -7.63 -19.02
CA ASN A 284 -30.12 -7.81 -18.62
C ASN A 284 -30.95 -6.53 -18.88
N ALA A 285 -30.44 -5.36 -18.53
CA ALA A 285 -31.10 -4.08 -18.79
C ALA A 285 -31.30 -3.82 -20.29
N ARG A 286 -30.31 -4.17 -21.12
CA ARG A 286 -30.42 -4.11 -22.60
C ARG A 286 -31.45 -5.09 -23.12
N ALA A 287 -31.51 -6.33 -22.60
CA ALA A 287 -32.53 -7.32 -22.95
C ALA A 287 -33.95 -6.83 -22.61
N GLN A 288 -34.13 -6.23 -21.43
CA GLN A 288 -35.40 -5.61 -21.01
C GLN A 288 -35.82 -4.46 -21.95
N LEU A 289 -34.86 -3.64 -22.40
CA LEU A 289 -35.14 -2.59 -23.38
C LEU A 289 -35.61 -3.18 -24.72
N VAL A 290 -34.96 -4.25 -25.19
CA VAL A 290 -35.38 -4.96 -26.43
C VAL A 290 -36.77 -5.58 -26.26
N ASP A 291 -37.08 -6.15 -25.09
CA ASP A 291 -38.41 -6.68 -24.81
C ASP A 291 -39.49 -5.58 -24.84
N ALA A 292 -39.22 -4.46 -24.15
CA ALA A 292 -40.13 -3.30 -24.19
C ALA A 292 -40.34 -2.76 -25.62
N TRP A 293 -39.32 -2.79 -26.47
CA TRP A 293 -39.45 -2.44 -27.87
C TRP A 293 -40.34 -3.45 -28.64
N ARG A 294 -40.15 -4.77 -28.42
CA ARG A 294 -41.00 -5.81 -29.03
C ARG A 294 -42.46 -5.69 -28.60
N GLN A 295 -42.72 -5.32 -27.34
CA GLN A 295 -44.09 -5.09 -26.83
C GLN A 295 -44.83 -3.99 -27.61
N ILE A 296 -44.15 -2.98 -28.14
CA ILE A 296 -44.76 -1.98 -29.02
C ILE A 296 -45.37 -2.64 -30.27
N ALA A 297 -44.62 -3.54 -30.91
CA ALA A 297 -45.10 -4.24 -32.10
C ALA A 297 -46.31 -5.15 -31.78
N VAL A 298 -46.28 -5.85 -30.64
CA VAL A 298 -47.39 -6.69 -30.17
C VAL A 298 -48.66 -5.85 -29.94
N ARG A 299 -48.53 -4.69 -29.24
CA ARG A 299 -49.66 -3.79 -28.99
C ARG A 299 -50.11 -3.05 -30.24
N ALA A 300 -49.22 -2.78 -31.19
CA ALA A 300 -49.61 -2.24 -32.49
C ALA A 300 -50.45 -3.23 -33.30
N ASN A 301 -50.10 -4.52 -33.22
CA ASN A 301 -50.87 -5.58 -33.91
C ASN A 301 -52.30 -5.69 -33.39
N SER A 302 -52.55 -5.44 -32.10
CA SER A 302 -53.92 -5.44 -31.54
C SER A 302 -54.80 -4.28 -32.04
N LEU A 303 -54.22 -3.29 -32.75
CA LEU A 303 -54.98 -2.21 -33.40
C LEU A 303 -55.60 -2.63 -34.72
N PHE A 304 -55.14 -3.72 -35.32
CA PHE A 304 -55.74 -4.24 -36.59
C PHE A 304 -57.04 -4.98 -36.32
N GLY A 305 -57.93 -4.91 -37.26
CA GLY A 305 -59.15 -5.72 -37.26
C GLY A 305 -58.85 -7.23 -37.34
N VAL A 306 -59.68 -8.02 -36.71
CA VAL A 306 -59.59 -9.48 -36.76
C VAL A 306 -60.78 -10.01 -37.55
N VAL A 307 -60.52 -10.86 -38.50
CA VAL A 307 -61.53 -11.64 -39.20
C VAL A 307 -61.22 -13.11 -38.93
N ASP A 308 -62.11 -13.74 -38.19
CA ASP A 308 -62.04 -15.15 -37.87
C ASP A 308 -63.11 -15.92 -38.60
N ALA A 309 -62.67 -16.84 -39.43
CA ALA A 309 -63.59 -17.73 -40.19
C ALA A 309 -63.40 -19.15 -39.62
N GLN A 310 -64.47 -19.64 -39.02
CA GLN A 310 -64.52 -21.00 -38.48
C GLN A 310 -65.46 -21.83 -39.25
N TYR A 311 -64.98 -22.90 -39.87
CA TYR A 311 -65.80 -23.92 -40.52
C TYR A 311 -65.88 -25.13 -39.60
N HIS A 312 -67.09 -25.46 -39.20
CA HIS A 312 -67.39 -26.60 -38.37
C HIS A 312 -68.07 -27.67 -39.15
N LEU A 313 -67.49 -28.86 -39.18
CA LEU A 313 -68.12 -30.06 -39.78
C LEU A 313 -68.34 -31.10 -38.68
N GLU A 314 -69.59 -31.35 -38.35
CA GLU A 314 -69.98 -32.43 -37.44
C GLU A 314 -70.53 -33.56 -38.24
N ALA A 315 -69.89 -34.70 -38.26
CA ALA A 315 -70.38 -35.91 -38.91
C ALA A 315 -70.63 -37.00 -37.85
N ALA A 316 -71.84 -37.55 -37.85
CA ALA A 316 -72.20 -38.58 -36.88
C ALA A 316 -72.53 -39.89 -37.58
N ASN A 317 -72.13 -40.98 -36.96
CA ASN A 317 -72.50 -42.32 -37.41
C ASN A 317 -73.96 -42.66 -37.03
N PRO A 318 -74.63 -43.49 -37.79
CA PRO A 318 -75.94 -44.04 -37.40
C PRO A 318 -75.78 -44.82 -36.05
N PRO A 319 -76.73 -44.73 -35.12
CA PRO A 319 -76.74 -45.57 -33.94
C PRO A 319 -76.86 -47.04 -34.43
N LEU A 320 -76.08 -47.96 -33.91
CA LEU A 320 -75.98 -49.37 -34.28
C LEU A 320 -75.13 -49.66 -35.52
N SER A 321 -74.39 -48.73 -36.08
CA SER A 321 -73.42 -49.01 -37.15
C SER A 321 -72.20 -49.73 -36.62
N SER A 322 -71.83 -50.85 -37.21
CA SER A 322 -70.55 -51.57 -36.92
C SER A 322 -69.31 -50.91 -37.57
N ASN A 323 -69.54 -49.91 -38.44
CA ASN A 323 -68.46 -49.19 -39.12
C ASN A 323 -68.26 -47.84 -38.50
N PRO A 324 -67.13 -47.61 -37.81
CA PRO A 324 -66.84 -46.36 -37.15
C PRO A 324 -66.62 -45.18 -38.11
N PHE A 325 -66.41 -45.42 -39.39
CA PHE A 325 -66.25 -44.40 -40.43
C PHE A 325 -67.50 -44.28 -41.39
N GLY A 326 -68.61 -44.87 -40.99
CA GLY A 326 -69.83 -44.85 -41.76
C GLY A 326 -70.64 -43.55 -41.63
N PHE A 327 -70.05 -42.40 -41.93
CA PHE A 327 -70.69 -41.10 -41.87
C PHE A 327 -71.82 -40.99 -42.96
N THR A 328 -72.97 -40.48 -42.55
CA THR A 328 -74.09 -40.28 -43.48
C THR A 328 -74.41 -38.80 -43.65
N THR A 329 -74.72 -38.40 -44.90
CA THR A 329 -75.04 -37.00 -45.25
C THR A 329 -76.21 -36.42 -44.45
N PRO A 330 -77.29 -37.14 -44.13
CA PRO A 330 -78.39 -36.58 -43.32
C PRO A 330 -78.05 -36.23 -41.90
N ARG A 331 -76.91 -36.74 -41.35
CA ARG A 331 -76.42 -36.48 -39.97
C ARG A 331 -75.15 -35.65 -39.95
N THR A 332 -74.81 -35.09 -41.11
CA THR A 332 -73.66 -34.17 -41.18
C THR A 332 -74.18 -32.75 -41.11
N ARG A 333 -73.71 -32.03 -40.07
CA ARG A 333 -73.97 -30.59 -39.92
C ARG A 333 -72.76 -29.84 -40.37
N GLN A 334 -72.97 -28.83 -41.17
CA GLN A 334 -71.92 -27.91 -41.61
C GLN A 334 -72.36 -26.49 -41.25
N PHE A 335 -71.51 -25.76 -40.53
CA PHE A 335 -71.78 -24.36 -40.36
C PHE A 335 -70.46 -23.56 -40.47
N LEU A 336 -70.58 -22.44 -41.13
CA LEU A 336 -69.49 -21.46 -41.25
C LEU A 336 -69.87 -20.27 -40.40
N SER A 337 -69.03 -19.96 -39.42
CA SER A 337 -69.17 -18.74 -38.66
C SER A 337 -68.06 -17.76 -39.07
N LEU A 338 -68.45 -16.54 -39.37
CA LEU A 338 -67.51 -15.44 -39.66
C LEU A 338 -67.67 -14.39 -38.61
N ASN A 339 -66.67 -14.32 -37.74
CA ASN A 339 -66.55 -13.29 -36.70
C ASN A 339 -65.67 -12.18 -37.22
N THR A 340 -66.17 -10.95 -37.29
CA THR A 340 -65.42 -9.78 -37.77
C THR A 340 -65.47 -8.71 -36.75
N GLU A 341 -64.28 -8.39 -36.18
CA GLU A 341 -64.07 -7.23 -35.30
C GLU A 341 -63.54 -6.04 -36.12
N LEU A 342 -64.44 -5.09 -36.42
CA LEU A 342 -64.04 -3.88 -37.12
C LEU A 342 -63.38 -2.86 -36.20
N PRO A 343 -62.28 -2.15 -36.62
CA PRO A 343 -61.51 -1.25 -35.78
C PRO A 343 -62.14 0.14 -35.58
N LEU A 344 -63.49 0.22 -35.36
CA LEU A 344 -64.21 1.49 -35.31
C LEU A 344 -63.96 2.34 -34.07
N THR A 345 -63.83 1.72 -32.84
CA THR A 345 -63.62 2.44 -31.59
C THR A 345 -62.74 1.65 -30.66
N ARG A 346 -61.43 1.59 -30.93
CA ARG A 346 -60.45 0.84 -30.13
C ARG A 346 -59.74 1.76 -29.13
N ARG A 347 -60.46 2.36 -28.15
CA ARG A 347 -59.89 3.27 -27.15
C ARG A 347 -58.97 2.54 -26.19
N LEU A 348 -59.30 1.31 -25.81
CA LEU A 348 -58.51 0.49 -24.90
C LEU A 348 -57.17 0.14 -25.54
N GLU A 349 -57.17 -0.42 -26.74
CA GLU A 349 -55.97 -0.84 -27.48
C GLU A 349 -55.08 0.36 -27.84
N ARG A 350 -55.66 1.52 -28.14
CA ARG A 350 -54.88 2.77 -28.34
C ARG A 350 -54.21 3.23 -27.06
N ASN A 351 -54.85 3.08 -25.89
CA ASN A 351 -54.26 3.42 -24.62
C ASN A 351 -53.16 2.41 -24.27
N GLU A 352 -53.35 1.12 -24.51
CA GLU A 352 -52.33 0.10 -24.31
C GLU A 352 -51.11 0.33 -25.21
N TYR A 353 -51.30 0.67 -26.47
CA TYR A 353 -50.22 1.05 -27.38
C TYR A 353 -49.45 2.27 -26.89
N ARG A 354 -50.14 3.33 -26.41
CA ARG A 354 -49.50 4.50 -25.82
C ARG A 354 -48.75 4.14 -24.54
N THR A 355 -49.31 3.27 -23.71
CA THR A 355 -48.64 2.77 -22.50
C THR A 355 -47.38 2.00 -22.86
N ALA A 356 -47.37 1.18 -23.91
CA ALA A 356 -46.17 0.49 -24.37
C ALA A 356 -45.08 1.46 -24.87
N LEU A 357 -45.45 2.54 -25.57
CA LEU A 357 -44.52 3.60 -25.96
C LEU A 357 -43.90 4.30 -24.75
N ILE A 358 -44.70 4.63 -23.74
CA ILE A 358 -44.25 5.25 -22.50
C ILE A 358 -43.32 4.27 -21.74
N ALA A 359 -43.68 3.00 -21.65
CA ALA A 359 -42.87 1.95 -21.02
C ALA A 359 -41.50 1.79 -21.70
N TYR A 360 -41.45 1.80 -23.02
CA TYR A 360 -40.20 1.78 -23.78
C TYR A 360 -39.31 3.00 -23.46
N GLN A 361 -39.88 4.21 -23.47
CA GLN A 361 -39.14 5.42 -23.14
C GLN A 361 -38.62 5.40 -21.68
N ARG A 362 -39.42 4.85 -20.76
CA ARG A 362 -39.00 4.64 -19.36
C ARG A 362 -37.85 3.66 -19.29
N GLN A 363 -37.93 2.51 -19.97
CA GLN A 363 -36.89 1.49 -19.95
C GLN A 363 -35.58 2.00 -20.57
N ARG A 364 -35.66 2.82 -21.64
CA ARG A 364 -34.49 3.49 -22.22
C ARG A 364 -33.78 4.40 -21.21
N ARG A 365 -34.54 5.18 -20.42
CA ARG A 365 -33.95 6.03 -19.36
C ARG A 365 -33.36 5.20 -18.22
N LEU A 366 -33.97 4.08 -17.86
CA LEU A 366 -33.46 3.16 -16.86
C LEU A 366 -32.13 2.53 -17.29
N LEU A 367 -32.02 2.11 -18.55
CA LEU A 367 -30.74 1.63 -19.08
C LEU A 367 -29.67 2.71 -19.02
N GLN A 368 -29.97 3.94 -19.46
CA GLN A 368 -29.02 5.05 -19.39
C GLN A 368 -28.57 5.33 -17.95
N ALA A 369 -29.51 5.35 -17.01
CA ALA A 369 -29.18 5.52 -15.58
C ALA A 369 -28.33 4.36 -15.04
N ALA A 370 -28.55 3.12 -15.47
CA ALA A 370 -27.72 1.99 -15.10
C ALA A 370 -26.30 2.09 -15.67
N GLU A 371 -26.14 2.51 -16.93
CA GLU A 371 -24.83 2.77 -17.54
C GLU A 371 -24.08 3.88 -16.80
N ASP A 372 -24.74 5.00 -16.48
CA ASP A 372 -24.15 6.10 -15.70
C ASP A 372 -23.74 5.66 -14.31
N GLN A 373 -24.54 4.81 -13.64
CA GLN A 373 -24.23 4.26 -12.33
C GLN A 373 -22.98 3.36 -12.37
N VAL A 374 -22.89 2.48 -13.36
CA VAL A 374 -21.69 1.63 -13.56
C VAL A 374 -20.45 2.48 -13.78
N LEU A 375 -20.53 3.51 -14.62
CA LEU A 375 -19.41 4.43 -14.84
C LEU A 375 -18.98 5.17 -13.57
N LEU A 376 -19.94 5.53 -12.72
CA LEU A 376 -19.65 6.15 -11.43
C LEU A 376 -18.93 5.18 -10.49
N GLU A 377 -19.40 3.94 -10.37
CA GLU A 377 -18.83 2.88 -9.54
C GLU A 377 -17.37 2.61 -9.92
N VAL A 378 -17.10 2.25 -11.17
CA VAL A 378 -15.74 1.92 -11.63
C VAL A 378 -14.79 3.11 -11.55
N ARG A 379 -15.30 4.35 -11.74
CA ARG A 379 -14.50 5.57 -11.57
C ARG A 379 -14.12 5.80 -10.12
N SER A 380 -15.05 5.54 -9.20
CA SER A 380 -14.80 5.63 -7.76
C SER A 380 -13.76 4.61 -7.31
N GLU A 381 -13.91 3.35 -7.74
CA GLU A 381 -12.99 2.27 -7.40
C GLU A 381 -11.59 2.50 -7.98
N LEU A 382 -11.48 2.97 -9.23
CA LEU A 382 -10.18 3.30 -9.84
C LEU A 382 -9.46 4.43 -9.08
N ARG A 383 -10.20 5.47 -8.63
CA ARG A 383 -9.63 6.53 -7.81
C ARG A 383 -9.17 5.99 -6.45
N ALA A 384 -10.00 5.18 -5.79
CA ALA A 384 -9.68 4.57 -4.52
C ALA A 384 -8.41 3.71 -4.64
N LEU A 385 -8.32 2.85 -5.65
CA LEU A 385 -7.14 2.03 -5.92
C LEU A 385 -5.86 2.86 -6.04
N ARG A 386 -5.88 3.94 -6.82
CA ARG A 386 -4.73 4.84 -7.02
C ARG A 386 -4.33 5.57 -5.75
N VAL A 387 -5.31 6.03 -4.97
CA VAL A 387 -5.06 6.69 -3.68
C VAL A 387 -4.39 5.72 -2.72
N GLN A 388 -4.85 4.47 -2.63
CA GLN A 388 -4.22 3.47 -1.77
C GLN A 388 -2.79 3.15 -2.22
N ALA A 389 -2.55 3.03 -3.52
CA ALA A 389 -1.21 2.82 -4.07
C ALA A 389 -0.26 3.99 -3.75
N ALA A 390 -0.73 5.24 -3.86
CA ALA A 390 0.05 6.42 -3.51
C ALA A 390 0.33 6.48 -2.00
N ASN A 391 -0.67 6.24 -1.17
CA ASN A 391 -0.55 6.23 0.29
C ASN A 391 0.41 5.13 0.77
N TYR A 392 0.39 3.95 0.14
CA TYR A 392 1.34 2.89 0.43
C TYR A 392 2.79 3.34 0.20
N LYS A 393 3.08 4.02 -0.92
CA LYS A 393 4.42 4.57 -1.22
C LYS A 393 4.83 5.65 -0.21
N ILE A 394 3.91 6.51 0.22
CA ILE A 394 4.17 7.53 1.24
C ILE A 394 4.51 6.84 2.56
N GLN A 395 3.74 5.82 2.93
CA GLN A 395 3.93 5.13 4.20
C GLN A 395 5.22 4.30 4.26
N GLN A 396 5.67 3.76 3.12
CA GLN A 396 7.00 3.12 3.00
C GLN A 396 8.15 4.06 3.42
N ARG A 397 7.99 5.38 3.23
CA ARG A 397 8.95 6.39 3.67
C ARG A 397 8.71 6.83 5.11
N ALA A 398 7.46 6.91 5.55
CA ALA A 398 7.10 7.37 6.88
C ALA A 398 7.55 6.41 7.99
N VAL A 399 7.49 5.08 7.74
CA VAL A 399 7.85 4.07 8.74
C VAL A 399 9.33 4.18 9.17
N PRO A 400 10.35 4.18 8.29
CA PRO A 400 11.75 4.35 8.70
C PRO A 400 12.00 5.66 9.44
N VAL A 401 11.35 6.75 9.03
CA VAL A 401 11.45 8.06 9.71
C VAL A 401 10.94 7.98 11.14
N ALA A 402 9.79 7.31 11.36
CA ALA A 402 9.25 7.12 12.70
C ALA A 402 10.19 6.30 13.61
N TYR A 403 10.82 5.27 13.06
CA TYR A 403 11.84 4.51 13.79
C TYR A 403 13.05 5.38 14.18
N SER A 404 13.55 6.19 13.25
CA SER A 404 14.64 7.12 13.54
C SER A 404 14.26 8.15 14.59
N GLN A 405 13.05 8.69 14.54
CA GLN A 405 12.54 9.62 15.57
C GLN A 405 12.47 8.98 16.95
N ARG A 406 12.00 7.72 17.03
CA ARG A 406 11.97 6.98 18.30
C ARG A 406 13.37 6.76 18.86
N ASP A 407 14.33 6.38 18.03
CA ASP A 407 15.69 6.10 18.47
C ASP A 407 16.40 7.38 18.88
N ASN A 408 16.19 8.50 18.17
CA ASN A 408 16.69 9.82 18.58
C ASN A 408 16.08 10.26 19.92
N ALA A 409 14.76 10.09 20.12
CA ALA A 409 14.12 10.42 21.39
C ALA A 409 14.68 9.57 22.56
N LEU A 410 14.97 8.29 22.30
CA LEU A 410 15.58 7.40 23.28
C LEU A 410 17.03 7.82 23.61
N GLU A 411 17.78 8.29 22.63
CA GLU A 411 19.16 8.74 22.82
C GLU A 411 19.22 10.04 23.63
N VAL A 412 18.38 11.02 23.29
CA VAL A 412 18.27 12.27 24.06
C VAL A 412 17.91 12.01 25.52
N LEU A 413 17.02 11.05 25.80
CA LEU A 413 16.68 10.66 27.17
C LEU A 413 17.87 10.07 27.94
N ARG A 414 18.83 9.46 27.24
CA ARG A 414 20.01 8.81 27.84
C ARG A 414 21.22 9.74 28.05
N VAL A 415 21.22 10.92 27.43
CA VAL A 415 22.30 11.88 27.57
C VAL A 415 22.26 12.44 28.99
N PRO A 416 23.34 12.27 29.82
CA PRO A 416 23.39 12.87 31.13
C PRO A 416 23.41 14.41 31.03
N ASN A 417 22.74 15.06 31.98
CA ASN A 417 22.70 16.52 32.02
C ASN A 417 24.11 17.11 32.17
N PRO A 418 24.42 18.26 31.56
CA PRO A 418 25.68 18.95 31.74
C PRO A 418 25.94 19.23 33.22
N PRO A 419 27.20 19.09 33.71
CA PRO A 419 27.54 19.37 35.09
C PRO A 419 27.23 20.84 35.43
N GLY A 420 26.37 21.03 36.45
CA GLY A 420 25.95 22.36 36.92
C GLY A 420 24.54 22.77 36.57
N GLN A 421 23.84 22.04 35.73
CA GLN A 421 22.38 22.18 35.51
C GLN A 421 21.66 21.11 36.32
N ALA A 422 20.89 21.54 37.31
CA ALA A 422 19.98 20.64 38.01
C ALA A 422 18.99 20.06 36.96
N SER A 423 18.82 18.75 36.96
CA SER A 423 17.77 18.12 36.14
C SER A 423 16.43 18.72 36.55
N SER A 424 15.88 19.65 35.77
CA SER A 424 14.53 20.10 36.04
C SER A 424 13.62 18.91 35.76
N ALA A 425 12.82 18.52 36.72
CA ALA A 425 11.83 17.42 36.58
C ALA A 425 10.93 17.64 35.36
N GLY A 426 10.75 18.88 34.91
CA GLY A 426 10.03 19.23 33.70
C GLY A 426 10.71 18.76 32.40
N ASN A 427 12.04 18.86 32.29
CA ASN A 427 12.75 18.40 31.09
C ASN A 427 12.69 16.88 30.94
N ALA A 428 12.89 16.14 32.04
CA ALA A 428 12.79 14.68 32.00
C ALA A 428 11.36 14.20 31.68
N ALA A 429 10.32 14.91 32.17
CA ALA A 429 8.93 14.62 31.81
C ALA A 429 8.65 14.85 30.32
N ALA A 430 9.10 15.98 29.76
CA ALA A 430 8.95 16.30 28.36
C ALA A 430 9.65 15.26 27.46
N LEU A 431 10.89 14.85 27.80
CA LEU A 431 11.62 13.83 27.06
C LEU A 431 10.93 12.45 27.14
N THR A 432 10.37 12.08 28.28
CA THR A 432 9.59 10.85 28.42
C THR A 432 8.34 10.88 27.54
N GLN A 433 7.60 11.98 27.53
CA GLN A 433 6.44 12.15 26.66
C GLN A 433 6.83 12.12 25.18
N GLN A 434 7.94 12.74 24.80
CA GLN A 434 8.47 12.69 23.45
C GLN A 434 8.79 11.26 23.01
N LEU A 435 9.41 10.46 23.89
CA LEU A 435 9.69 9.05 23.59
C LEU A 435 8.41 8.23 23.45
N LEU A 436 7.42 8.41 24.36
CA LEU A 436 6.14 7.72 24.28
C LEU A 436 5.36 8.11 23.00
N GLY A 437 5.38 9.41 22.66
CA GLY A 437 4.81 9.91 21.39
C GLY A 437 5.49 9.30 20.18
N ALA A 438 6.81 9.23 20.15
CA ALA A 438 7.57 8.60 19.06
C ALA A 438 7.28 7.10 18.94
N GLN A 439 7.15 6.38 20.07
CA GLN A 439 6.74 4.96 20.05
C GLN A 439 5.34 4.77 19.49
N SER A 440 4.37 5.60 19.89
CA SER A 440 3.01 5.55 19.34
C SER A 440 2.98 5.88 17.85
N THR A 441 3.82 6.80 17.40
CA THR A 441 3.97 7.15 15.97
C THR A 441 4.48 5.98 15.14
N VAL A 442 5.44 5.20 15.64
CA VAL A 442 5.90 3.98 14.97
C VAL A 442 4.74 3.01 14.76
N LEU A 443 4.02 2.68 15.84
CA LEU A 443 2.88 1.75 15.77
C LEU A 443 1.79 2.23 14.81
N GLN A 444 1.46 3.53 14.85
CA GLN A 444 0.46 4.12 13.95
C GLN A 444 0.90 4.06 12.48
N ASN A 445 2.18 4.29 12.20
CA ASN A 445 2.69 4.22 10.83
C ASN A 445 2.74 2.77 10.31
N GLU A 446 3.08 1.80 11.16
CA GLU A 446 2.99 0.38 10.81
C GLU A 446 1.54 -0.05 10.54
N ASP A 447 0.60 0.31 11.42
CA ASP A 447 -0.84 0.04 11.23
C ASP A 447 -1.36 0.63 9.91
N ARG A 448 -1.03 1.90 9.64
CA ARG A 448 -1.42 2.56 8.38
C ARG A 448 -0.83 1.89 7.15
N LEU A 449 0.43 1.43 7.25
CA LEU A 449 1.07 0.72 6.15
C LEU A 449 0.31 -0.58 5.81
N TYR A 450 -0.06 -1.38 6.83
CA TYR A 450 -0.89 -2.56 6.66
C TYR A 450 -2.26 -2.22 6.09
N GLN A 451 -2.91 -1.19 6.62
CA GLN A 451 -4.24 -0.74 6.15
C GLN A 451 -4.19 -0.34 4.67
N PHE A 452 -3.22 0.47 4.25
CA PHE A 452 -3.11 0.89 2.85
C PHE A 452 -2.81 -0.29 1.91
N TYR A 453 -1.96 -1.21 2.35
CA TYR A 453 -1.67 -2.42 1.59
C TYR A 453 -2.90 -3.32 1.42
N ILE A 454 -3.60 -3.61 2.51
CA ILE A 454 -4.81 -4.44 2.49
C ILE A 454 -5.92 -3.75 1.70
N ASN A 455 -6.15 -2.45 1.93
CA ASN A 455 -7.15 -1.68 1.20
C ASN A 455 -6.85 -1.63 -0.31
N TYR A 456 -5.57 -1.57 -0.69
CA TYR A 456 -5.17 -1.68 -2.10
C TYR A 456 -5.60 -3.03 -2.69
N LEU A 457 -5.33 -4.14 -2.00
CA LEU A 457 -5.73 -5.48 -2.45
C LEU A 457 -7.26 -5.61 -2.55
N VAL A 458 -7.99 -5.10 -1.55
CA VAL A 458 -9.46 -5.11 -1.55
C VAL A 458 -10.02 -4.26 -2.69
N ASN A 459 -9.54 -3.02 -2.87
CA ASN A 459 -10.02 -2.15 -3.94
C ASN A 459 -9.67 -2.70 -5.33
N ARG A 460 -8.53 -3.40 -5.47
CA ARG A 460 -8.20 -4.14 -6.69
C ARG A 460 -9.23 -5.23 -6.97
N LEU A 461 -9.57 -6.03 -5.97
CA LEU A 461 -10.59 -7.07 -6.08
C LEU A 461 -11.97 -6.49 -6.45
N LEU A 462 -12.39 -5.42 -5.76
CA LEU A 462 -13.66 -4.73 -6.05
C LEU A 462 -13.72 -4.22 -7.49
N LEU A 463 -12.65 -3.57 -7.95
CA LEU A 463 -12.58 -3.07 -9.33
C LEU A 463 -12.67 -4.21 -10.36
N PHE A 464 -11.95 -5.33 -10.14
CA PHE A 464 -12.02 -6.50 -11.03
C PHE A 464 -13.40 -7.16 -11.00
N ARG A 465 -14.04 -7.23 -9.82
CA ARG A 465 -15.42 -7.69 -9.69
C ARG A 465 -16.38 -6.79 -10.49
N ASP A 466 -16.26 -5.47 -10.33
CA ASP A 466 -17.16 -4.51 -10.97
C ASP A 466 -16.99 -4.43 -12.49
N MET A 467 -15.85 -4.90 -13.00
CA MET A 467 -15.62 -5.14 -14.43
C MET A 467 -16.00 -6.56 -14.88
N GLU A 468 -16.42 -7.44 -13.96
CA GLU A 468 -16.64 -8.87 -14.23
C GLU A 468 -15.43 -9.58 -14.86
N LEU A 469 -14.23 -9.24 -14.37
CA LEU A 469 -12.95 -9.84 -14.77
C LEU A 469 -12.39 -10.76 -13.69
N MET A 470 -13.23 -11.48 -12.97
CA MET A 470 -12.80 -12.44 -11.94
C MET A 470 -13.07 -13.88 -12.41
N PRO A 471 -12.14 -14.49 -13.18
CA PRO A 471 -12.27 -15.89 -13.50
C PRO A 471 -12.13 -16.72 -12.22
N LEU A 472 -13.11 -17.60 -12.01
CA LEU A 472 -13.13 -18.51 -10.86
C LEU A 472 -12.69 -19.90 -11.32
N ASP A 473 -11.93 -20.59 -10.48
CA ASP A 473 -11.66 -22.01 -10.65
C ASP A 473 -12.93 -22.85 -10.38
N PRO A 474 -12.95 -24.17 -10.65
CA PRO A 474 -14.09 -25.02 -10.35
C PRO A 474 -14.46 -25.08 -8.85
N ARG A 475 -13.61 -24.61 -7.97
CA ARG A 475 -13.85 -24.52 -6.52
C ARG A 475 -14.41 -23.15 -6.09
N GLY A 476 -14.56 -22.23 -7.04
CA GLY A 476 -15.05 -20.87 -6.78
C GLY A 476 -13.97 -19.92 -6.26
N VAL A 477 -12.68 -20.28 -6.37
CA VAL A 477 -11.57 -19.41 -5.99
C VAL A 477 -11.15 -18.57 -7.19
N TRP A 478 -10.94 -17.28 -6.97
CA TRP A 478 -10.45 -16.39 -8.02
C TRP A 478 -9.03 -16.77 -8.44
N ILE A 479 -8.86 -16.96 -9.74
CA ILE A 479 -7.57 -17.19 -10.37
C ILE A 479 -6.97 -15.83 -10.67
N ASP A 480 -6.01 -15.38 -9.81
CA ASP A 480 -5.26 -14.15 -10.05
C ASP A 480 -4.14 -14.43 -11.07
N GLU A 481 -4.52 -14.60 -12.33
CA GLU A 481 -3.53 -14.64 -13.40
C GLU A 481 -3.11 -13.20 -13.70
N PRO A 482 -1.81 -12.87 -13.59
CA PRO A 482 -1.33 -11.58 -14.06
C PRO A 482 -1.46 -11.54 -15.59
N THR A 483 -2.58 -11.01 -16.07
CA THR A 483 -2.87 -10.86 -17.51
C THR A 483 -1.99 -9.82 -18.19
N CYS A 484 -0.94 -9.38 -17.54
CA CYS A 484 -0.04 -8.36 -18.03
C CYS A 484 1.40 -8.84 -18.05
N ASP A 485 1.91 -9.03 -19.23
CA ASP A 485 3.31 -8.79 -19.56
C ASP A 485 3.60 -7.27 -19.52
N CYS A 486 3.25 -6.61 -18.41
CA CYS A 486 3.70 -5.25 -18.14
C CYS A 486 5.08 -5.34 -17.51
N ASP A 487 6.07 -5.81 -18.27
CA ASP A 487 7.47 -5.69 -17.89
C ASP A 487 7.86 -4.21 -17.98
N PRO A 488 8.24 -3.55 -16.88
CA PRO A 488 8.61 -2.13 -16.91
C PRO A 488 9.89 -1.84 -17.71
N GLY A 489 10.55 -2.87 -18.26
CA GLY A 489 11.86 -2.77 -18.94
C GLY A 489 11.83 -2.66 -20.45
N ASP A 490 10.75 -2.98 -21.15
CA ASP A 490 10.78 -3.09 -22.64
C ASP A 490 9.95 -2.02 -23.36
N ARG A 491 10.23 -0.73 -23.12
CA ARG A 491 9.61 0.40 -23.85
C ARG A 491 10.50 1.02 -24.92
N THR A 492 11.47 0.31 -25.50
CA THR A 492 12.25 0.84 -26.64
C THR A 492 12.00 0.14 -27.97
N ALA A 493 11.10 -0.86 -28.07
CA ALA A 493 10.94 -1.63 -29.31
C ALA A 493 9.50 -1.80 -29.84
N ALA A 494 8.46 -1.15 -29.32
CA ALA A 494 7.10 -1.30 -29.84
C ALA A 494 6.47 0.03 -30.33
N GLY A 495 7.25 0.82 -31.03
CA GLY A 495 6.74 1.85 -31.91
C GLY A 495 6.70 1.31 -33.33
N ALA A 496 5.52 0.96 -33.86
CA ALA A 496 5.24 0.51 -35.21
C ALA A 496 5.00 -1.01 -35.39
N ALA A 497 3.88 -1.49 -34.88
CA ALA A 497 3.24 -2.66 -35.48
C ALA A 497 1.81 -2.27 -35.85
N SER A 498 1.64 -2.11 -37.15
CA SER A 498 0.43 -1.92 -37.94
C SER A 498 -0.79 -2.67 -37.37
N VAL A 499 -1.87 -1.92 -37.21
CA VAL A 499 -3.23 -2.43 -37.20
C VAL A 499 -3.45 -3.19 -38.52
N SER A 500 -3.30 -4.50 -38.51
CA SER A 500 -3.79 -5.35 -39.57
C SER A 500 -5.27 -5.61 -39.33
N SER A 501 -6.07 -5.07 -40.20
CA SER A 501 -7.49 -5.35 -40.45
C SER A 501 -7.77 -6.85 -40.38
N GLY A 502 -8.42 -7.29 -39.29
CA GLY A 502 -9.01 -8.61 -39.13
C GLY A 502 -10.53 -8.48 -38.99
N GLU A 503 -11.21 -8.91 -39.98
CA GLU A 503 -12.60 -9.37 -40.05
C GLU A 503 -13.70 -8.52 -39.38
N ARG A 504 -14.32 -7.69 -40.20
CA ARG A 504 -15.64 -7.12 -39.96
C ARG A 504 -16.65 -8.26 -39.80
N VAL A 505 -17.03 -8.54 -38.57
CA VAL A 505 -18.32 -9.20 -38.30
C VAL A 505 -19.40 -8.25 -38.77
N ALA A 506 -20.19 -8.68 -39.78
CA ALA A 506 -21.24 -7.92 -40.42
C ALA A 506 -22.25 -7.44 -39.36
N GLU A 507 -22.43 -6.14 -39.24
CA GLU A 507 -23.63 -5.55 -38.63
C GLU A 507 -24.88 -6.11 -39.30
N PRO A 508 -25.88 -6.57 -38.54
CA PRO A 508 -27.18 -6.84 -39.10
C PRO A 508 -27.77 -5.50 -39.56
N ARG A 509 -27.92 -5.36 -40.89
CA ARG A 509 -28.66 -4.27 -41.51
C ARG A 509 -29.96 -4.06 -40.77
N ALA A 510 -30.21 -2.86 -40.30
CA ALA A 510 -31.51 -2.39 -39.85
C ALA A 510 -32.50 -2.62 -40.98
N ALA A 511 -33.41 -3.60 -40.78
CA ALA A 511 -34.53 -3.81 -41.65
C ALA A 511 -35.44 -2.59 -41.58
N ASP A 512 -35.80 -2.08 -42.74
CA ASP A 512 -36.65 -0.95 -43.01
C ASP A 512 -37.80 -0.77 -42.01
N ALA A 513 -37.74 0.34 -41.27
CA ALA A 513 -38.92 0.86 -40.58
C ALA A 513 -39.89 1.43 -41.64
N PRO A 514 -41.17 1.06 -41.67
CA PRO A 514 -42.12 1.69 -42.56
C PRO A 514 -42.28 3.17 -42.21
N ARG A 515 -41.96 4.06 -43.16
CA ARG A 515 -42.20 5.50 -43.07
C ARG A 515 -43.71 5.75 -42.85
N PRO A 516 -44.11 6.66 -41.97
CA PRO A 516 -45.47 7.11 -41.87
C PRO A 516 -45.84 7.87 -43.16
N ALA A 517 -46.96 7.49 -43.75
CA ALA A 517 -47.53 8.14 -44.94
C ALA A 517 -47.77 9.64 -44.65
N GLU A 518 -47.11 10.50 -45.40
CA GLU A 518 -47.43 11.92 -45.50
C GLU A 518 -48.84 12.05 -46.09
N ARG A 519 -49.76 12.65 -45.36
CA ARG A 519 -50.98 13.21 -45.87
C ARG A 519 -50.73 14.68 -46.20
N SER A 520 -50.79 15.03 -47.45
CA SER A 520 -51.12 16.35 -47.96
C SER A 520 -52.60 16.40 -48.43
N PRO A 521 -53.10 17.61 -48.61
CA PRO A 521 -53.67 18.55 -47.64
C PRO A 521 -55.16 18.29 -47.34
#